data_9663897513ba75c5c3f5f586c14f09a5
#
_entry.id   9663897513ba75c5c3f5f586c14f09a5
#
_cell.length_a   1.000
_cell.length_b   1.000
_cell.length_c   1.000
_cell.angle_alpha   90.00
_cell.angle_beta   90.00
_cell.angle_gamma   90.00
#
_symmetry.space_group_name_H-M   'P 1'
#
loop_
_entity.id
_entity.type
_entity.pdbx_description
1 polymer ?
#
loop_
_entity_poly.entity_id
_entity_poly.type
_entity_poly.pdbx_seq_one_letter_code
_entity_poly.pdbx_strand_id
1 'polypeptide(L)'
;MKRFSLTIASILASAMSPALPAQSQSYPLYCQQSASEISIKNASRKAFLAGNTAAQTRYGELVTTHAKTLTDCRRQNDFKTEGIWLRLYPCDARPGAVEEILDNIVNRGYNEVIVETFFNGQVLLPVNQNSTAWRSVMAGSGQENVDLLREVITKGRARGLKVTSWLFALNVGTEYVQKTGKQGTIARNGKGQTTIETNLGSRAKNATFNPDEAFADPYHPVLRKDFLALVEQVVKYQPDGIVFDYIRYQKGSGPESVVNTVKDLWVYGEASQLGLMQRAINNRGRELISRYLKAGKISAADVVEVDRLYPQEAEPKWHGSQITPEENKLPADRRAQIFQIELWRLAAGHAMQGIVDYVTLASVPVQNAKIPVGAAFFPDGNQMVGRGYDSRLQMWNRFPETIDRYPMAYGTCGKNDCIMDSIQRVLNSSRNQTIVKPIIAGIWQQSYGNRPALDVQMREIRQRFPYITELSHFSYSWQEPASDRDRKACRLP
;
A
#
# COMPACT_ATOMS: atom_id res chain seq x y z
N MET A 1 -19.07 101.34 -0.78
CA MET A 1 -20.15 100.33 -0.80
C MET A 1 -19.55 99.05 -1.27
N LYS A 2 -19.19 98.09 -0.37
CA LYS A 2 -18.62 96.77 -0.73
C LYS A 2 -19.68 95.74 -0.37
N ARG A 3 -20.09 94.97 -1.40
CA ARG A 3 -21.01 93.85 -1.23
C ARG A 3 -20.20 92.62 -0.82
N PHE A 4 -20.54 91.97 0.30
CA PHE A 4 -20.04 90.73 0.75
C PHE A 4 -20.97 89.61 0.19
N SER A 5 -20.41 88.66 -0.59
CA SER A 5 -21.10 87.47 -1.00
C SER A 5 -20.74 86.33 -0.02
N LEU A 6 -21.75 85.80 0.67
CA LEU A 6 -21.60 84.54 1.48
C LEU A 6 -21.70 83.31 0.59
N THR A 7 -20.62 82.51 0.56
CA THR A 7 -20.62 81.25 -0.06
C THR A 7 -20.88 80.16 1.01
N ILE A 8 -22.00 79.45 0.90
CA ILE A 8 -22.35 78.34 1.79
C ILE A 8 -21.64 77.06 1.24
N ALA A 9 -20.68 76.53 1.99
CA ALA A 9 -20.05 75.27 1.70
C ALA A 9 -20.84 74.16 2.39
N SER A 10 -21.47 73.28 1.56
CA SER A 10 -22.14 72.09 2.02
C SER A 10 -21.10 70.95 2.27
N ILE A 11 -20.94 70.62 3.54
CA ILE A 11 -20.08 69.47 3.93
C ILE A 11 -20.94 68.25 3.86
N LEU A 12 -20.65 67.34 2.81
CA LEU A 12 -21.17 65.98 2.76
C LEU A 12 -20.36 65.13 3.73
N ALA A 13 -20.95 64.77 4.86
CA ALA A 13 -20.42 63.82 5.80
C ALA A 13 -20.66 62.40 5.23
N SER A 14 -19.65 61.80 4.63
CA SER A 14 -19.64 60.38 4.26
C SER A 14 -19.57 59.55 5.54
N ALA A 15 -20.66 58.89 5.91
CA ALA A 15 -20.70 57.91 6.98
C ALA A 15 -19.90 56.66 6.54
N MET A 16 -18.65 56.57 6.96
CA MET A 16 -17.89 55.29 6.90
C MET A 16 -18.49 54.36 7.96
N SER A 17 -19.30 53.39 7.51
CA SER A 17 -19.65 52.24 8.35
C SER A 17 -18.37 51.47 8.68
N PRO A 18 -18.07 51.19 9.96
CA PRO A 18 -16.94 50.34 10.29
C PRO A 18 -17.22 48.96 9.72
N ALA A 19 -16.35 48.49 8.81
CA ALA A 19 -16.34 47.09 8.38
C ALA A 19 -16.09 46.24 9.62
N LEU A 20 -17.08 45.45 10.01
CA LEU A 20 -16.91 44.43 11.05
C LEU A 20 -15.72 43.54 10.66
N PRO A 21 -14.77 43.29 11.57
CA PRO A 21 -13.68 42.42 11.29
C PRO A 21 -14.28 41.06 10.89
N ALA A 22 -13.89 40.54 9.72
CA ALA A 22 -14.24 39.19 9.32
C ALA A 22 -13.75 38.24 10.43
N GLN A 23 -14.69 37.64 11.16
CA GLN A 23 -14.37 36.59 12.13
C GLN A 23 -13.67 35.47 11.33
N SER A 24 -12.36 35.34 11.52
CA SER A 24 -11.64 34.20 11.02
C SER A 24 -12.27 32.98 11.68
N GLN A 25 -13.00 32.19 10.89
CA GLN A 25 -13.48 30.88 11.36
C GLN A 25 -12.24 30.06 11.73
N SER A 26 -12.00 29.89 13.03
CA SER A 26 -10.94 29.02 13.50
C SER A 26 -11.39 27.56 13.28
N TYR A 27 -10.91 26.94 12.19
CA TYR A 27 -11.15 25.52 11.98
C TYR A 27 -10.38 24.69 13.01
N PRO A 28 -10.98 23.60 13.53
CA PRO A 28 -10.27 22.67 14.41
C PRO A 28 -8.99 22.17 13.76
N LEU A 29 -7.91 22.04 14.51
CA LEU A 29 -6.59 21.62 14.02
C LEU A 29 -6.63 20.35 13.16
N TYR A 30 -7.56 19.43 13.45
CA TYR A 30 -7.71 18.13 12.76
C TYR A 30 -9.02 18.01 11.98
N CYS A 31 -9.72 19.10 11.73
CA CYS A 31 -10.97 19.14 10.96
C CYS A 31 -12.10 18.26 11.52
N GLN A 32 -12.09 17.96 12.81
CA GLN A 32 -13.13 17.14 13.45
C GLN A 32 -14.43 17.93 13.61
N GLN A 33 -15.58 17.26 13.45
CA GLN A 33 -16.88 17.83 13.70
C GLN A 33 -17.15 17.95 15.21
N SER A 34 -17.99 18.92 15.61
CA SER A 34 -18.39 19.06 17.00
C SER A 34 -19.29 17.90 17.47
N ALA A 35 -19.26 17.58 18.76
CA ALA A 35 -20.10 16.52 19.33
C ALA A 35 -21.60 16.75 19.11
N SER A 36 -22.05 18.00 19.14
CA SER A 36 -23.45 18.39 18.87
C SER A 36 -23.86 18.10 17.42
N GLU A 37 -23.04 18.47 16.43
CA GLU A 37 -23.30 18.22 15.02
C GLU A 37 -23.29 16.73 14.70
N ILE A 38 -22.36 15.97 15.30
CA ILE A 38 -22.32 14.49 15.20
C ILE A 38 -23.62 13.88 15.73
N SER A 39 -24.08 14.34 16.92
CA SER A 39 -25.31 13.84 17.55
C SER A 39 -26.55 14.10 16.67
N ILE A 40 -26.67 15.30 16.13
CA ILE A 40 -27.79 15.68 15.24
C ILE A 40 -27.79 14.83 13.96
N LYS A 41 -26.63 14.66 13.31
CA LYS A 41 -26.50 13.84 12.10
C LYS A 41 -26.85 12.38 12.37
N ASN A 42 -26.36 11.80 13.47
CA ASN A 42 -26.66 10.43 13.85
C ASN A 42 -28.14 10.21 14.17
N ALA A 43 -28.79 11.15 14.86
CA ALA A 43 -30.24 11.09 15.13
C ALA A 43 -31.05 11.17 13.83
N SER A 44 -30.69 12.06 12.90
CA SER A 44 -31.33 12.16 11.59
C SER A 44 -31.16 10.91 10.75
N ARG A 45 -29.95 10.27 10.73
CA ARG A 45 -29.72 9.00 10.06
C ARG A 45 -30.60 7.89 10.63
N LYS A 46 -30.66 7.75 11.95
CA LYS A 46 -31.51 6.74 12.62
C LYS A 46 -33.00 6.92 12.30
N ALA A 47 -33.50 8.14 12.36
CA ALA A 47 -34.89 8.44 12.03
C ALA A 47 -35.19 8.17 10.54
N PHE A 48 -34.28 8.50 9.62
CA PHE A 48 -34.38 8.14 8.19
C PHE A 48 -34.50 6.64 8.00
N LEU A 49 -33.59 5.85 8.61
CA LEU A 49 -33.61 4.38 8.52
C LEU A 49 -34.88 3.76 9.14
N ALA A 50 -35.52 4.45 10.08
CA ALA A 50 -36.81 4.08 10.63
C ALA A 50 -38.04 4.49 9.74
N GLY A 51 -37.78 5.03 8.52
CA GLY A 51 -38.81 5.38 7.56
C GLY A 51 -39.32 6.81 7.61
N ASN A 52 -38.71 7.71 8.39
CA ASN A 52 -39.12 9.11 8.46
C ASN A 52 -38.57 9.91 7.26
N THR A 53 -39.46 10.31 6.34
CA THR A 53 -39.12 11.02 5.10
C THR A 53 -38.57 12.44 5.35
N ALA A 54 -39.06 13.16 6.37
CA ALA A 54 -38.53 14.46 6.73
C ALA A 54 -37.06 14.34 7.26
N ALA A 55 -36.78 13.26 8.00
CA ALA A 55 -35.44 12.96 8.46
C ALA A 55 -34.49 12.60 7.31
N GLN A 56 -34.98 12.02 6.22
CA GLN A 56 -34.19 11.74 5.02
C GLN A 56 -33.63 13.02 4.41
N THR A 57 -34.49 14.03 4.19
CA THR A 57 -34.09 15.33 3.65
C THR A 57 -33.06 16.00 4.57
N ARG A 58 -33.37 16.07 5.88
CA ARG A 58 -32.46 16.66 6.88
C ARG A 58 -31.10 15.96 6.94
N TYR A 59 -31.09 14.64 6.88
CA TYR A 59 -29.84 13.87 6.87
C TYR A 59 -29.01 14.18 5.62
N GLY A 60 -29.61 14.26 4.44
CA GLY A 60 -28.94 14.65 3.19
C GLY A 60 -28.31 16.05 3.25
N GLU A 61 -29.02 17.03 3.83
CA GLU A 61 -28.52 18.37 4.06
C GLU A 61 -27.30 18.37 5.01
N LEU A 62 -27.37 17.61 6.10
CA LEU A 62 -26.28 17.48 7.06
C LEU A 62 -25.05 16.80 6.44
N VAL A 63 -25.22 15.76 5.62
CA VAL A 63 -24.14 15.11 4.86
C VAL A 63 -23.44 16.14 3.98
N THR A 64 -24.19 16.94 3.21
CA THR A 64 -23.64 17.97 2.32
C THR A 64 -22.92 19.08 3.10
N THR A 65 -23.51 19.52 4.20
CA THR A 65 -22.94 20.57 5.05
C THR A 65 -21.61 20.11 5.67
N HIS A 66 -21.59 18.91 6.24
CA HIS A 66 -20.36 18.36 6.84
C HIS A 66 -19.27 18.10 5.80
N ALA A 67 -19.62 17.65 4.58
CA ALA A 67 -18.68 17.53 3.47
C ALA A 67 -18.04 18.88 3.11
N LYS A 68 -18.85 19.94 3.05
CA LYS A 68 -18.35 21.30 2.77
C LYS A 68 -17.43 21.79 3.90
N THR A 69 -17.85 21.66 5.16
CA THR A 69 -17.06 22.04 6.34
C THR A 69 -15.71 21.32 6.34
N LEU A 70 -15.69 20.01 6.07
CA LEU A 70 -14.48 19.21 5.98
C LEU A 70 -13.57 19.73 4.85
N THR A 71 -14.12 19.97 3.67
CA THR A 71 -13.37 20.47 2.52
C THR A 71 -12.75 21.83 2.79
N ASP A 72 -13.51 22.75 3.39
CA ASP A 72 -13.06 24.10 3.71
C ASP A 72 -11.96 24.06 4.80
N CYS A 73 -12.12 23.22 5.82
CA CYS A 73 -11.10 23.01 6.84
C CYS A 73 -9.81 22.43 6.24
N ARG A 74 -9.88 21.38 5.43
CA ARG A 74 -8.71 20.75 4.80
C ARG A 74 -7.98 21.72 3.86
N ARG A 75 -8.70 22.61 3.18
CA ARG A 75 -8.09 23.61 2.33
C ARG A 75 -7.21 24.60 3.13
N GLN A 76 -7.55 24.86 4.38
CA GLN A 76 -6.82 25.77 5.27
C GLN A 76 -5.80 25.06 6.18
N ASN A 77 -5.89 23.74 6.32
CA ASN A 77 -5.00 22.92 7.16
C ASN A 77 -3.68 22.60 6.44
N ASP A 78 -2.63 22.26 7.18
CA ASP A 78 -1.34 21.84 6.63
C ASP A 78 -1.47 20.51 5.87
N PHE A 79 -2.18 19.53 6.46
CA PHE A 79 -2.52 18.31 5.77
C PHE A 79 -3.76 18.48 4.91
N LYS A 80 -3.56 18.59 3.60
CA LYS A 80 -4.64 18.74 2.59
C LYS A 80 -5.41 17.44 2.41
N THR A 81 -4.71 16.29 2.55
CA THR A 81 -5.32 14.97 2.55
C THR A 81 -4.92 14.22 3.82
N GLU A 82 -5.93 13.74 4.51
CA GLU A 82 -5.78 12.85 5.66
C GLU A 82 -6.67 11.64 5.44
N GLY A 83 -6.02 10.50 5.16
CA GLY A 83 -6.68 9.24 4.79
C GLY A 83 -6.82 8.28 5.96
N ILE A 84 -7.77 7.36 5.86
CA ILE A 84 -7.93 6.25 6.80
C ILE A 84 -8.11 4.92 6.06
N TRP A 85 -7.40 3.89 6.50
CA TRP A 85 -7.46 2.53 5.95
C TRP A 85 -8.64 1.78 6.53
N LEU A 86 -9.50 1.23 5.65
CA LEU A 86 -10.78 0.63 5.99
C LEU A 86 -10.93 -0.77 5.39
N ARG A 87 -11.29 -1.75 6.21
CA ARG A 87 -11.83 -3.04 5.76
C ARG A 87 -13.35 -3.02 5.85
N LEU A 88 -14.01 -3.49 4.79
CA LEU A 88 -15.44 -3.78 4.78
C LEU A 88 -15.69 -5.28 4.93
N TYR A 89 -16.78 -5.61 5.61
CA TYR A 89 -17.21 -6.97 5.87
C TYR A 89 -18.58 -7.23 5.21
N PRO A 90 -18.98 -8.48 4.98
CA PRO A 90 -20.32 -8.76 4.45
C PRO A 90 -21.47 -8.12 5.23
N CYS A 91 -21.31 -7.99 6.55
CA CYS A 91 -22.28 -7.33 7.41
C CYS A 91 -22.51 -5.85 7.14
N ASP A 92 -21.58 -5.20 6.45
CA ASP A 92 -21.71 -3.80 6.06
C ASP A 92 -22.69 -3.61 4.88
N ALA A 93 -23.16 -4.71 4.27
CA ALA A 93 -24.22 -4.68 3.27
C ALA A 93 -25.63 -4.36 3.85
N ARG A 94 -25.76 -4.28 5.17
CA ARG A 94 -27.03 -3.90 5.80
C ARG A 94 -27.35 -2.43 5.55
N PRO A 95 -28.65 -2.09 5.42
CA PRO A 95 -29.06 -0.70 5.24
C PRO A 95 -28.48 0.22 6.31
N GLY A 96 -27.84 1.32 5.91
CA GLY A 96 -27.28 2.33 6.82
C GLY A 96 -25.90 2.04 7.36
N ALA A 97 -25.34 0.84 7.18
CA ALA A 97 -24.03 0.49 7.72
C ALA A 97 -22.88 1.26 7.04
N VAL A 98 -22.89 1.32 5.71
CA VAL A 98 -21.88 2.10 4.94
C VAL A 98 -22.01 3.59 5.26
N GLU A 99 -23.23 4.13 5.39
CA GLU A 99 -23.46 5.51 5.81
C GLU A 99 -22.85 5.80 7.18
N GLU A 100 -23.03 4.91 8.14
CA GLU A 100 -22.51 5.09 9.49
C GLU A 100 -20.97 5.11 9.52
N ILE A 101 -20.33 4.18 8.81
CA ILE A 101 -18.88 4.12 8.69
C ILE A 101 -18.34 5.42 8.08
N LEU A 102 -18.90 5.85 6.95
CA LEU A 102 -18.45 7.04 6.24
C LEU A 102 -18.74 8.34 7.01
N ASP A 103 -19.86 8.40 7.73
CA ASP A 103 -20.16 9.51 8.63
C ASP A 103 -19.12 9.60 9.76
N ASN A 104 -18.75 8.48 10.36
CA ASN A 104 -17.72 8.44 11.41
C ASN A 104 -16.35 8.90 10.88
N ILE A 105 -16.00 8.53 9.65
CA ILE A 105 -14.78 8.95 8.98
C ILE A 105 -14.76 10.49 8.82
N VAL A 106 -15.82 11.05 8.26
CA VAL A 106 -15.96 12.53 8.10
C VAL A 106 -15.98 13.25 9.45
N ASN A 107 -16.68 12.69 10.45
CA ASN A 107 -16.76 13.27 11.79
C ASN A 107 -15.38 13.41 12.46
N ARG A 108 -14.46 12.50 12.15
CA ARG A 108 -13.07 12.53 12.64
C ARG A 108 -12.13 13.37 11.79
N GLY A 109 -12.65 14.03 10.73
CA GLY A 109 -11.89 14.95 9.89
C GLY A 109 -11.14 14.31 8.73
N TYR A 110 -11.26 13.01 8.50
CA TYR A 110 -10.66 12.36 7.33
C TYR A 110 -11.39 12.76 6.05
N ASN A 111 -10.64 13.03 4.99
CA ASN A 111 -11.17 13.35 3.66
C ASN A 111 -10.76 12.34 2.58
N GLU A 112 -10.12 11.24 2.98
CA GLU A 112 -9.86 10.08 2.13
C GLU A 112 -10.15 8.79 2.90
N VAL A 113 -10.74 7.81 2.21
CA VAL A 113 -10.88 6.43 2.71
C VAL A 113 -10.19 5.47 1.74
N ILE A 114 -9.29 4.64 2.28
CA ILE A 114 -8.52 3.65 1.54
C ILE A 114 -9.12 2.29 1.84
N VAL A 115 -9.92 1.78 0.89
CA VAL A 115 -10.78 0.60 1.08
C VAL A 115 -10.06 -0.66 0.65
N GLU A 116 -9.98 -1.64 1.54
CA GLU A 116 -9.41 -2.95 1.24
C GLU A 116 -10.29 -3.70 0.25
N THR A 117 -9.93 -3.61 -1.03
CA THR A 117 -10.70 -4.14 -2.15
C THR A 117 -10.26 -5.55 -2.55
N PHE A 118 -8.97 -5.87 -2.36
CA PHE A 118 -8.45 -7.22 -2.57
C PHE A 118 -7.44 -7.58 -1.49
N PHE A 119 -7.69 -8.68 -0.77
CA PHE A 119 -6.84 -9.14 0.34
C PHE A 119 -6.98 -10.64 0.57
N ASN A 120 -5.89 -11.31 0.93
CA ASN A 120 -5.86 -12.73 1.32
C ASN A 120 -6.63 -13.67 0.38
N GLY A 121 -6.59 -13.39 -0.93
CA GLY A 121 -7.30 -14.20 -1.92
C GLY A 121 -8.80 -13.97 -2.03
N GLN A 122 -9.30 -12.84 -1.54
CA GLN A 122 -10.70 -12.43 -1.66
C GLN A 122 -10.81 -11.03 -2.24
N VAL A 123 -11.87 -10.77 -3.02
CA VAL A 123 -12.13 -9.49 -3.67
C VAL A 123 -13.47 -8.91 -3.23
N LEU A 124 -13.51 -7.62 -2.95
CA LEU A 124 -14.72 -6.88 -2.54
C LEU A 124 -15.57 -6.52 -3.76
N LEU A 125 -16.06 -7.53 -4.46
CA LEU A 125 -16.98 -7.41 -5.59
C LEU A 125 -18.20 -8.28 -5.34
N PRO A 126 -19.41 -7.92 -5.81
CA PRO A 126 -20.58 -8.79 -5.73
C PRO A 126 -20.35 -10.07 -6.55
N VAL A 127 -20.89 -11.20 -6.08
CA VAL A 127 -20.66 -12.52 -6.70
C VAL A 127 -21.05 -12.54 -8.18
N ASN A 128 -22.19 -11.94 -8.54
CA ASN A 128 -22.71 -11.90 -9.91
C ASN A 128 -21.92 -10.99 -10.88
N GLN A 129 -21.02 -10.15 -10.38
CA GLN A 129 -20.18 -9.25 -11.20
C GLN A 129 -18.69 -9.58 -11.08
N ASN A 130 -18.32 -10.56 -10.25
CA ASN A 130 -16.94 -10.96 -10.05
C ASN A 130 -16.47 -11.90 -11.16
N SER A 131 -15.76 -11.35 -12.14
CA SER A 131 -15.12 -12.11 -13.22
C SER A 131 -13.64 -12.45 -12.93
N THR A 132 -13.15 -12.18 -11.73
CA THR A 132 -11.75 -12.40 -11.35
C THR A 132 -11.48 -13.87 -10.96
N ALA A 133 -10.22 -14.25 -10.86
CA ALA A 133 -9.82 -15.59 -10.42
C ALA A 133 -10.05 -15.82 -8.90
N TRP A 134 -10.40 -14.79 -8.15
CA TRP A 134 -10.55 -14.84 -6.69
C TRP A 134 -12.00 -14.87 -6.25
N ARG A 135 -12.21 -15.44 -5.07
CA ARG A 135 -13.55 -15.49 -4.47
C ARG A 135 -14.00 -14.10 -4.03
N SER A 136 -15.30 -13.82 -4.17
CA SER A 136 -15.89 -12.63 -3.58
C SER A 136 -15.89 -12.71 -2.05
N VAL A 137 -15.59 -11.58 -1.37
CA VAL A 137 -15.81 -11.41 0.08
C VAL A 137 -17.28 -11.67 0.45
N MET A 138 -18.21 -11.37 -0.47
CA MET A 138 -19.66 -11.50 -0.27
C MET A 138 -20.17 -12.94 -0.38
N ALA A 139 -19.34 -13.89 -0.85
CA ALA A 139 -19.79 -15.26 -1.10
C ALA A 139 -20.18 -16.00 0.18
N GLY A 140 -21.43 -16.50 0.24
CA GLY A 140 -21.97 -17.23 1.39
C GLY A 140 -22.48 -16.33 2.52
N SER A 141 -22.64 -15.04 2.26
CA SER A 141 -23.09 -14.06 3.28
C SER A 141 -24.61 -13.87 3.36
N GLY A 142 -25.36 -14.38 2.38
CA GLY A 142 -26.78 -14.03 2.18
C GLY A 142 -27.00 -12.66 1.52
N GLN A 143 -25.90 -11.95 1.20
CA GLN A 143 -25.89 -10.63 0.57
C GLN A 143 -24.98 -10.62 -0.68
N GLU A 144 -24.92 -11.75 -1.40
CA GLU A 144 -23.96 -12.04 -2.46
C GLU A 144 -23.89 -10.99 -3.57
N ASN A 145 -25.04 -10.34 -3.84
CA ASN A 145 -25.19 -9.40 -4.95
C ASN A 145 -25.11 -7.92 -4.53
N VAL A 146 -24.87 -7.63 -3.25
CA VAL A 146 -24.65 -6.25 -2.80
C VAL A 146 -23.27 -5.79 -3.23
N ASP A 147 -23.20 -4.65 -3.92
CA ASP A 147 -21.97 -4.05 -4.41
C ASP A 147 -21.42 -3.03 -3.39
N LEU A 148 -20.75 -3.53 -2.34
CA LEU A 148 -20.18 -2.69 -1.30
C LEU A 148 -19.12 -1.71 -1.84
N LEU A 149 -18.33 -2.11 -2.85
CA LEU A 149 -17.34 -1.22 -3.44
C LEU A 149 -18.03 -0.03 -4.15
N ARG A 150 -19.08 -0.28 -4.90
CA ARG A 150 -19.87 0.76 -5.54
C ARG A 150 -20.54 1.68 -4.52
N GLU A 151 -21.10 1.09 -3.48
CA GLU A 151 -21.73 1.86 -2.41
C GLU A 151 -20.76 2.81 -1.71
N VAL A 152 -19.60 2.32 -1.31
CA VAL A 152 -18.61 3.16 -0.60
C VAL A 152 -18.05 4.26 -1.50
N ILE A 153 -17.84 3.99 -2.80
CA ILE A 153 -17.40 5.01 -3.77
C ILE A 153 -18.46 6.10 -3.90
N THR A 154 -19.71 5.70 -4.15
CA THR A 154 -20.82 6.65 -4.38
C THR A 154 -21.12 7.47 -3.13
N LYS A 155 -21.31 6.79 -2.00
CA LYS A 155 -21.66 7.43 -0.72
C LYS A 155 -20.48 8.22 -0.11
N GLY A 156 -19.26 7.77 -0.37
CA GLY A 156 -18.04 8.49 0.03
C GLY A 156 -17.88 9.81 -0.70
N ARG A 157 -18.05 9.81 -2.01
CA ARG A 157 -18.01 11.04 -2.82
C ARG A 157 -19.10 12.04 -2.44
N ALA A 158 -20.31 11.57 -2.11
CA ALA A 158 -21.37 12.42 -1.60
C ALA A 158 -20.99 13.12 -0.27
N ARG A 159 -20.00 12.59 0.46
CA ARG A 159 -19.45 13.14 1.71
C ARG A 159 -18.16 13.93 1.54
N GLY A 160 -17.74 14.19 0.30
CA GLY A 160 -16.49 14.88 0.00
C GLY A 160 -15.24 14.03 0.23
N LEU A 161 -15.40 12.71 0.35
CA LEU A 161 -14.27 11.79 0.51
C LEU A 161 -13.70 11.39 -0.86
N LYS A 162 -12.38 11.34 -0.96
CA LYS A 162 -11.69 10.52 -1.95
C LYS A 162 -11.82 9.05 -1.53
N VAL A 163 -12.10 8.17 -2.48
CA VAL A 163 -12.20 6.73 -2.23
C VAL A 163 -11.14 5.99 -3.03
N THR A 164 -10.11 5.54 -2.36
CA THR A 164 -8.97 4.82 -2.93
C THR A 164 -9.14 3.32 -2.69
N SER A 165 -8.94 2.50 -3.72
CA SER A 165 -8.94 1.03 -3.60
C SER A 165 -7.58 0.51 -3.16
N TRP A 166 -7.54 -0.39 -2.16
CA TRP A 166 -6.35 -1.03 -1.63
C TRP A 166 -6.28 -2.49 -2.05
N LEU A 167 -5.22 -2.86 -2.77
CA LEU A 167 -5.04 -4.17 -3.36
C LEU A 167 -3.74 -4.82 -2.87
N PHE A 168 -3.81 -6.04 -2.34
CA PHE A 168 -2.62 -6.85 -2.09
C PHE A 168 -2.06 -7.35 -3.42
N ALA A 169 -0.75 -7.21 -3.63
CA ALA A 169 -0.14 -7.56 -4.91
C ALA A 169 0.31 -9.05 -4.94
N LEU A 170 1.31 -9.41 -4.14
CA LEU A 170 1.90 -10.75 -4.16
C LEU A 170 1.34 -11.70 -3.09
N ASN A 171 0.62 -11.21 -2.08
CA ASN A 171 -0.17 -12.07 -1.20
C ASN A 171 -1.53 -12.38 -1.86
N VAL A 172 -1.58 -13.48 -2.59
CA VAL A 172 -2.73 -13.88 -3.42
C VAL A 172 -3.71 -14.81 -2.71
N GLY A 173 -3.39 -15.21 -1.48
CA GLY A 173 -4.18 -16.11 -0.66
C GLY A 173 -4.00 -17.59 -0.98
N THR A 174 -4.17 -18.42 0.05
CA THR A 174 -3.99 -19.89 -0.05
C THR A 174 -5.01 -20.53 -0.99
N GLU A 175 -6.27 -20.08 -0.96
CA GLU A 175 -7.33 -20.61 -1.82
C GLU A 175 -6.98 -20.47 -3.31
N TYR A 176 -6.39 -19.34 -3.73
CA TYR A 176 -6.02 -19.13 -5.12
C TYR A 176 -4.98 -20.14 -5.62
N VAL A 177 -3.88 -20.31 -4.88
CA VAL A 177 -2.78 -21.20 -5.30
C VAL A 177 -3.14 -22.69 -5.22
N GLN A 178 -4.23 -23.04 -4.55
CA GLN A 178 -4.75 -24.42 -4.48
C GLN A 178 -5.69 -24.76 -5.64
N LYS A 179 -6.20 -23.77 -6.38
CA LYS A 179 -7.05 -24.01 -7.56
C LYS A 179 -6.32 -24.78 -8.64
N THR A 180 -7.06 -25.61 -9.37
CA THR A 180 -6.54 -26.35 -10.53
C THR A 180 -5.89 -25.39 -11.53
N GLY A 181 -4.66 -25.68 -11.94
CA GLY A 181 -3.86 -24.87 -12.86
C GLY A 181 -3.22 -23.62 -12.25
N LYS A 182 -3.37 -23.39 -10.92
CA LYS A 182 -2.74 -22.25 -10.21
C LYS A 182 -1.62 -22.67 -9.25
N GLN A 183 -1.40 -23.98 -9.03
CA GLN A 183 -0.43 -24.50 -8.05
C GLN A 183 1.02 -24.07 -8.35
N GLY A 184 1.36 -23.87 -9.62
CA GLY A 184 2.67 -23.36 -10.05
C GLY A 184 2.92 -21.89 -9.76
N THR A 185 1.88 -21.13 -9.40
CA THR A 185 1.99 -19.67 -9.15
C THR A 185 2.61 -19.33 -7.80
N ILE A 186 2.66 -20.28 -6.86
CA ILE A 186 3.24 -20.06 -5.53
C ILE A 186 4.76 -19.94 -5.59
N ALA A 187 5.33 -18.97 -4.87
CA ALA A 187 6.76 -18.82 -4.78
C ALA A 187 7.41 -19.98 -4.01
N ARG A 188 8.59 -20.42 -4.50
CA ARG A 188 9.36 -21.53 -3.93
C ARG A 188 10.81 -21.11 -3.66
N ASN A 189 11.35 -21.54 -2.52
CA ASN A 189 12.76 -21.36 -2.18
C ASN A 189 13.61 -22.57 -2.59
N GLY A 190 14.93 -22.44 -2.47
CA GLY A 190 15.87 -23.49 -2.85
C GLY A 190 15.96 -24.67 -1.87
N LYS A 191 15.17 -24.66 -0.79
CA LYS A 191 14.98 -25.78 0.14
C LYS A 191 13.76 -26.62 -0.26
N GLY A 192 13.09 -26.29 -1.38
CA GLY A 192 11.89 -26.93 -1.87
C GLY A 192 10.60 -26.47 -1.20
N GLN A 193 10.67 -25.49 -0.28
CA GLN A 193 9.51 -25.02 0.47
C GLN A 193 8.75 -23.94 -0.28
N THR A 194 7.44 -23.96 -0.13
CA THR A 194 6.53 -22.87 -0.55
C THR A 194 6.37 -21.83 0.55
N THR A 195 5.81 -20.65 0.21
CA THR A 195 5.49 -19.62 1.20
C THR A 195 4.41 -20.06 2.18
N ILE A 196 3.53 -20.99 1.82
CA ILE A 196 2.54 -21.57 2.75
C ILE A 196 3.26 -22.43 3.81
N GLU A 197 4.17 -23.31 3.40
CA GLU A 197 4.90 -24.18 4.32
C GLU A 197 5.76 -23.39 5.30
N THR A 198 6.45 -22.35 4.84
CA THR A 198 7.23 -21.47 5.72
C THR A 198 6.35 -20.63 6.63
N ASN A 199 5.18 -20.20 6.17
CA ASN A 199 4.20 -19.49 6.98
C ASN A 199 3.68 -20.38 8.11
N LEU A 200 3.27 -21.62 7.81
CA LEU A 200 2.83 -22.60 8.81
C LEU A 200 3.93 -22.94 9.82
N GLY A 201 5.19 -23.05 9.38
CA GLY A 201 6.35 -23.24 10.25
C GLY A 201 6.60 -22.08 11.21
N SER A 202 6.15 -20.87 10.86
CA SER A 202 6.27 -19.66 11.68
C SER A 202 5.14 -19.48 12.69
N ARG A 203 4.09 -20.31 12.64
CA ARG A 203 2.87 -20.19 13.48
C ARG A 203 3.17 -20.11 14.98
N ALA A 204 4.10 -20.92 15.45
CA ALA A 204 4.47 -20.96 16.87
C ALA A 204 5.32 -19.76 17.32
N LYS A 205 5.88 -18.99 16.38
CA LYS A 205 6.86 -17.92 16.63
C LYS A 205 6.30 -16.52 16.36
N ASN A 206 5.12 -16.40 15.76
CA ASN A 206 4.60 -15.12 15.29
C ASN A 206 3.15 -14.87 15.76
N ALA A 207 2.98 -13.84 16.58
CA ALA A 207 1.66 -13.41 17.07
C ALA A 207 0.74 -12.84 15.95
N THR A 208 1.30 -12.51 14.78
CA THR A 208 0.58 -11.97 13.62
C THR A 208 0.42 -13.00 12.50
N PHE A 209 0.52 -14.29 12.83
CA PHE A 209 0.32 -15.37 11.86
C PHE A 209 -1.06 -15.28 11.20
N ASN A 210 -1.06 -15.28 9.87
CA ASN A 210 -2.28 -15.34 9.06
C ASN A 210 -2.24 -16.60 8.19
N PRO A 211 -3.10 -17.60 8.43
CA PRO A 211 -3.11 -18.86 7.68
C PRO A 211 -3.49 -18.67 6.19
N ASP A 212 -4.16 -17.57 5.86
CA ASP A 212 -4.62 -17.32 4.49
C ASP A 212 -3.53 -16.70 3.61
N GLU A 213 -2.35 -16.37 4.14
CA GLU A 213 -1.26 -15.79 3.37
C GLU A 213 -0.58 -16.83 2.47
N ALA A 214 -0.52 -16.52 1.17
CA ALA A 214 0.29 -17.24 0.20
C ALA A 214 0.92 -16.22 -0.76
N PHE A 215 2.26 -16.17 -0.77
CA PHE A 215 2.98 -15.26 -1.66
C PHE A 215 3.34 -15.97 -2.96
N ALA A 216 3.04 -15.29 -4.06
CA ALA A 216 3.19 -15.85 -5.40
C ALA A 216 4.53 -15.47 -6.05
N ASP A 217 4.89 -16.24 -7.09
CA ASP A 217 6.04 -15.97 -7.95
C ASP A 217 5.70 -14.83 -8.93
N PRO A 218 6.34 -13.66 -8.82
CA PRO A 218 6.05 -12.50 -9.67
C PRO A 218 6.38 -12.71 -11.16
N TYR A 219 7.09 -13.77 -11.50
CA TYR A 219 7.41 -14.12 -12.89
C TYR A 219 6.33 -15.00 -13.55
N HIS A 220 5.42 -15.60 -12.76
CA HIS A 220 4.48 -16.59 -13.30
C HIS A 220 3.44 -15.94 -14.22
N PRO A 221 3.33 -16.37 -15.52
CA PRO A 221 2.50 -15.69 -16.51
C PRO A 221 1.00 -15.77 -16.19
N VAL A 222 0.53 -16.89 -15.62
CA VAL A 222 -0.86 -17.07 -15.22
C VAL A 222 -1.23 -16.08 -14.10
N LEU A 223 -0.36 -15.93 -13.10
CA LEU A 223 -0.56 -14.94 -12.04
C LEU A 223 -0.65 -13.52 -12.59
N ARG A 224 0.31 -13.13 -13.45
CA ARG A 224 0.32 -11.80 -14.07
C ARG A 224 -0.97 -11.51 -14.83
N LYS A 225 -1.44 -12.48 -15.63
CA LYS A 225 -2.72 -12.36 -16.36
C LYS A 225 -3.91 -12.19 -15.42
N ASP A 226 -4.02 -13.04 -14.40
CA ASP A 226 -5.14 -13.01 -13.47
C ASP A 226 -5.16 -11.69 -12.66
N PHE A 227 -3.98 -11.24 -12.19
CA PHE A 227 -3.88 -10.00 -11.42
C PHE A 227 -4.19 -8.77 -12.26
N LEU A 228 -3.75 -8.73 -13.52
CA LEU A 228 -4.15 -7.67 -14.44
C LEU A 228 -5.67 -7.63 -14.63
N ALA A 229 -6.32 -8.78 -14.82
CA ALA A 229 -7.78 -8.84 -14.93
C ALA A 229 -8.49 -8.35 -13.65
N LEU A 230 -7.93 -8.61 -12.47
CA LEU A 230 -8.42 -8.04 -11.21
C LEU A 230 -8.30 -6.51 -11.19
N VAL A 231 -7.12 -5.98 -11.53
CA VAL A 231 -6.90 -4.53 -11.55
C VAL A 231 -7.81 -3.85 -12.56
N GLU A 232 -7.95 -4.39 -13.76
CA GLU A 232 -8.87 -3.89 -14.80
C GLU A 232 -10.34 -3.90 -14.33
N GLN A 233 -10.74 -4.93 -13.58
CA GLN A 233 -12.09 -5.00 -13.01
C GLN A 233 -12.31 -3.90 -11.97
N VAL A 234 -11.33 -3.64 -11.09
CA VAL A 234 -11.40 -2.55 -10.09
C VAL A 234 -11.38 -1.17 -10.78
N VAL A 235 -10.57 -1.00 -11.83
CA VAL A 235 -10.51 0.24 -12.62
C VAL A 235 -11.88 0.64 -13.19
N LYS A 236 -12.74 -0.32 -13.57
CA LYS A 236 -14.13 -0.05 -14.05
C LYS A 236 -15.00 0.64 -13.00
N TYR A 237 -14.68 0.51 -11.72
CA TYR A 237 -15.37 1.22 -10.64
C TYR A 237 -14.97 2.70 -10.54
N GLN A 238 -13.91 3.11 -11.24
CA GLN A 238 -13.41 4.49 -11.24
C GLN A 238 -13.13 5.02 -9.81
N PRO A 239 -12.34 4.29 -8.97
CA PRO A 239 -11.94 4.84 -7.67
C PRO A 239 -11.10 6.11 -7.86
N ASP A 240 -10.96 6.92 -6.81
CA ASP A 240 -10.16 8.15 -6.85
C ASP A 240 -8.65 7.88 -6.75
N GLY A 241 -8.26 6.63 -6.49
CA GLY A 241 -6.89 6.12 -6.49
C GLY A 241 -6.86 4.60 -6.34
N ILE A 242 -5.72 3.98 -6.67
CA ILE A 242 -5.43 2.58 -6.37
C ILE A 242 -4.07 2.50 -5.68
N VAL A 243 -4.01 1.85 -4.50
CA VAL A 243 -2.77 1.60 -3.77
C VAL A 243 -2.50 0.09 -3.72
N PHE A 244 -1.35 -0.30 -4.24
CA PHE A 244 -0.85 -1.67 -4.12
C PHE A 244 -0.11 -1.84 -2.79
N ASP A 245 -0.35 -2.96 -2.12
CA ASP A 245 0.36 -3.38 -0.91
C ASP A 245 0.87 -4.81 -1.09
N TYR A 246 1.62 -5.34 -0.12
CA TYR A 246 2.24 -6.67 -0.21
C TYR A 246 3.08 -6.85 -1.49
N ILE A 247 3.71 -5.76 -1.96
CA ILE A 247 4.64 -5.75 -3.09
C ILE A 247 6.00 -6.25 -2.60
N ARG A 248 6.04 -7.50 -2.18
CA ARG A 248 7.18 -8.12 -1.50
C ARG A 248 7.03 -9.62 -1.40
N TYR A 249 8.10 -10.31 -1.08
CA TYR A 249 8.01 -11.67 -0.56
C TYR A 249 7.62 -11.71 0.92
N GLN A 250 7.37 -12.90 1.42
CA GLN A 250 7.03 -13.13 2.82
C GLN A 250 8.15 -12.63 3.73
N LYS A 251 7.78 -11.96 4.83
CA LYS A 251 8.72 -11.58 5.87
C LYS A 251 9.06 -12.81 6.71
N GLY A 252 10.32 -13.20 6.76
CA GLY A 252 10.83 -14.21 7.69
C GLY A 252 10.90 -13.68 9.13
N SER A 253 11.05 -14.57 10.09
CA SER A 253 11.21 -14.26 11.50
C SER A 253 12.56 -14.75 12.03
N GLY A 254 13.15 -14.03 12.98
CA GLY A 254 14.47 -14.39 13.53
C GLY A 254 15.55 -14.44 12.44
N PRO A 255 16.38 -15.49 12.39
CA PRO A 255 17.43 -15.65 11.37
C PRO A 255 16.88 -15.64 9.93
N GLU A 256 15.64 -16.12 9.70
CA GLU A 256 14.99 -16.18 8.40
C GLU A 256 14.51 -14.80 7.91
N SER A 257 14.61 -13.75 8.76
CA SER A 257 14.34 -12.37 8.34
C SER A 257 15.42 -11.81 7.39
N VAL A 258 16.54 -12.52 7.22
CA VAL A 258 17.65 -12.16 6.34
C VAL A 258 17.89 -13.30 5.35
N VAL A 259 17.91 -12.98 4.06
CA VAL A 259 18.33 -13.89 3.00
C VAL A 259 19.78 -13.62 2.65
N ASN A 260 20.64 -14.62 2.77
CA ASN A 260 22.08 -14.49 2.53
C ASN A 260 22.68 -15.61 1.67
N THR A 261 21.86 -16.57 1.25
CA THR A 261 22.21 -17.61 0.29
C THR A 261 21.15 -17.70 -0.81
N VAL A 262 21.53 -18.20 -1.98
CA VAL A 262 20.57 -18.37 -3.07
C VAL A 262 19.44 -19.33 -2.71
N LYS A 263 19.69 -20.30 -1.80
CA LYS A 263 18.68 -21.25 -1.33
C LYS A 263 17.58 -20.59 -0.48
N ASP A 264 17.82 -19.42 0.05
CA ASP A 264 16.82 -18.64 0.81
C ASP A 264 15.92 -17.79 -0.08
N LEU A 265 16.33 -17.56 -1.34
CA LEU A 265 15.59 -16.74 -2.29
C LEU A 265 14.36 -17.49 -2.86
N TRP A 266 13.29 -16.74 -3.12
CA TRP A 266 12.04 -17.22 -3.72
C TRP A 266 12.11 -17.26 -5.26
N VAL A 267 13.19 -17.85 -5.81
CA VAL A 267 13.47 -17.89 -7.25
C VAL A 267 13.48 -19.32 -7.81
N TYR A 268 12.95 -20.28 -7.07
CA TYR A 268 12.93 -21.68 -7.44
C TYR A 268 11.58 -22.17 -8.01
N GLY A 269 10.60 -21.28 -8.18
CA GLY A 269 9.45 -21.56 -9.03
C GLY A 269 9.90 -21.71 -10.50
N GLU A 270 9.18 -22.51 -11.28
CA GLU A 270 9.56 -22.79 -12.68
C GLU A 270 9.72 -21.51 -13.51
N ALA A 271 8.75 -20.59 -13.41
CA ALA A 271 8.78 -19.33 -14.15
C ALA A 271 9.96 -18.44 -13.75
N SER A 272 10.24 -18.36 -12.44
CA SER A 272 11.36 -17.58 -11.93
C SER A 272 12.71 -18.18 -12.33
N GLN A 273 12.86 -19.51 -12.26
CA GLN A 273 14.08 -20.18 -12.74
C GLN A 273 14.29 -19.95 -14.23
N LEU A 274 13.24 -20.12 -15.04
CA LEU A 274 13.32 -19.88 -16.48
C LEU A 274 13.77 -18.44 -16.77
N GLY A 275 13.16 -17.46 -16.11
CA GLY A 275 13.54 -16.04 -16.25
C GLY A 275 14.98 -15.77 -15.82
N LEU A 276 15.47 -16.44 -14.75
CA LEU A 276 16.85 -16.30 -14.32
C LEU A 276 17.84 -16.93 -15.34
N MET A 277 17.52 -18.09 -15.88
CA MET A 277 18.32 -18.75 -16.92
C MET A 277 18.38 -17.92 -18.22
N GLN A 278 17.32 -17.19 -18.56
CA GLN A 278 17.27 -16.30 -19.73
C GLN A 278 18.19 -15.07 -19.58
N ARG A 279 18.70 -14.78 -18.39
CA ARG A 279 19.69 -13.71 -18.17
C ARG A 279 21.09 -14.11 -18.62
N ALA A 280 21.36 -15.37 -18.88
CA ALA A 280 22.62 -15.81 -19.45
C ALA A 280 22.80 -15.28 -20.89
N ILE A 281 24.00 -14.78 -21.19
CA ILE A 281 24.37 -14.26 -22.52
C ILE A 281 25.08 -15.33 -23.35
N ASN A 282 25.84 -16.23 -22.68
CA ASN A 282 26.53 -17.36 -23.32
C ASN A 282 26.30 -18.68 -22.56
N ASN A 283 26.77 -19.79 -23.14
CA ASN A 283 26.53 -21.12 -22.55
C ASN A 283 27.32 -21.32 -21.25
N ARG A 284 28.54 -20.76 -21.14
CA ARG A 284 29.30 -20.78 -19.88
C ARG A 284 28.53 -20.10 -18.75
N GLY A 285 27.94 -18.95 -19.01
CA GLY A 285 27.09 -18.24 -18.05
C GLY A 285 25.85 -19.03 -17.67
N ARG A 286 25.19 -19.65 -18.64
CA ARG A 286 23.99 -20.48 -18.42
C ARG A 286 24.30 -21.69 -17.56
N GLU A 287 25.39 -22.40 -17.83
CA GLU A 287 25.82 -23.57 -17.09
C GLU A 287 26.17 -23.21 -15.63
N LEU A 288 26.90 -22.11 -15.42
CA LEU A 288 27.22 -21.63 -14.06
C LEU A 288 25.97 -21.25 -13.27
N ILE A 289 25.01 -20.56 -13.86
CA ILE A 289 23.72 -20.24 -13.22
C ILE A 289 23.01 -21.54 -12.81
N SER A 290 22.94 -22.54 -13.70
CA SER A 290 22.31 -23.83 -13.43
C SER A 290 22.96 -24.56 -12.25
N ARG A 291 24.31 -24.68 -12.24
CA ARG A 291 25.07 -25.30 -11.15
C ARG A 291 24.89 -24.56 -9.83
N TYR A 292 24.93 -23.23 -9.88
CA TYR A 292 24.72 -22.39 -8.70
C TYR A 292 23.34 -22.59 -8.08
N LEU A 293 22.28 -22.60 -8.87
CA LEU A 293 20.94 -22.87 -8.37
C LEU A 293 20.85 -24.28 -7.76
N LYS A 294 21.44 -25.29 -8.45
CA LYS A 294 21.41 -26.68 -8.00
C LYS A 294 22.17 -26.90 -6.70
N ALA A 295 23.41 -26.43 -6.61
CA ALA A 295 24.28 -26.67 -5.47
C ALA A 295 24.20 -25.60 -4.36
N GLY A 296 23.75 -24.38 -4.68
CA GLY A 296 23.78 -23.21 -3.78
C GLY A 296 25.15 -22.50 -3.71
N LYS A 297 26.13 -23.05 -4.40
CA LYS A 297 27.51 -22.53 -4.46
C LYS A 297 28.19 -22.95 -5.76
N ILE A 298 29.31 -22.28 -6.10
CA ILE A 298 30.20 -22.65 -7.20
C ILE A 298 31.54 -23.10 -6.61
N SER A 299 32.02 -24.25 -7.05
CA SER A 299 33.34 -24.81 -6.71
C SER A 299 34.35 -24.63 -7.84
N ALA A 300 35.64 -24.80 -7.54
CA ALA A 300 36.70 -24.85 -8.55
C ALA A 300 36.47 -25.99 -9.60
N ALA A 301 35.95 -27.12 -9.14
CA ALA A 301 35.60 -28.22 -10.04
C ALA A 301 34.49 -27.86 -11.04
N ASP A 302 33.47 -27.07 -10.59
CA ASP A 302 32.44 -26.57 -11.49
C ASP A 302 33.02 -25.66 -12.57
N VAL A 303 33.94 -24.78 -12.19
CA VAL A 303 34.62 -23.88 -13.14
C VAL A 303 35.42 -24.64 -14.19
N VAL A 304 36.22 -25.61 -13.76
CA VAL A 304 37.01 -26.47 -14.65
C VAL A 304 36.10 -27.25 -15.63
N GLU A 305 35.01 -27.78 -15.13
CA GLU A 305 34.06 -28.53 -15.96
C GLU A 305 33.34 -27.64 -16.99
N VAL A 306 32.96 -26.40 -16.60
CA VAL A 306 32.34 -25.43 -17.52
C VAL A 306 33.33 -25.01 -18.62
N ASP A 307 34.63 -24.84 -18.28
CA ASP A 307 35.68 -24.56 -19.26
C ASP A 307 35.83 -25.71 -20.26
N ARG A 308 35.78 -26.94 -19.75
CA ARG A 308 35.86 -28.17 -20.57
C ARG A 308 34.66 -28.32 -21.53
N LEU A 309 33.45 -27.95 -21.06
CA LEU A 309 32.24 -28.06 -21.88
C LEU A 309 32.18 -27.01 -23.00
N TYR A 310 32.75 -25.84 -22.77
CA TYR A 310 32.66 -24.70 -23.70
C TYR A 310 34.04 -24.07 -23.96
N PRO A 311 35.01 -24.79 -24.52
CA PRO A 311 36.39 -24.35 -24.63
C PRO A 311 36.56 -23.16 -25.59
N GLN A 312 35.62 -22.97 -26.51
CA GLN A 312 35.66 -21.88 -27.51
C GLN A 312 34.98 -20.58 -27.06
N GLU A 313 34.29 -20.61 -25.94
CA GLU A 313 33.66 -19.41 -25.40
C GLU A 313 34.64 -18.60 -24.54
N ALA A 314 34.51 -17.28 -24.57
CA ALA A 314 35.21 -16.35 -23.67
C ALA A 314 34.73 -16.48 -22.22
N GLU A 315 34.90 -15.46 -21.40
CA GLU A 315 34.44 -15.44 -20.01
C GLU A 315 32.92 -15.72 -19.91
N PRO A 316 32.44 -16.32 -18.80
CA PRO A 316 31.03 -16.49 -18.54
C PRO A 316 30.33 -15.14 -18.49
N LYS A 317 29.17 -15.03 -19.20
CA LYS A 317 28.43 -13.76 -19.28
C LYS A 317 26.93 -13.94 -18.98
N TRP A 318 26.40 -12.99 -18.24
CA TRP A 318 24.98 -12.78 -18.00
C TRP A 318 24.66 -11.28 -17.88
N HIS A 319 23.41 -10.90 -17.92
CA HIS A 319 23.00 -9.51 -17.79
C HIS A 319 23.49 -8.94 -16.46
N GLY A 320 24.32 -7.91 -16.52
CA GLY A 320 24.92 -7.23 -15.35
C GLY A 320 26.20 -7.88 -14.80
N SER A 321 26.75 -8.91 -15.46
CA SER A 321 28.05 -9.47 -15.06
C SER A 321 29.16 -8.45 -15.30
N GLN A 322 30.12 -8.41 -14.36
CA GLN A 322 31.30 -7.53 -14.41
C GLN A 322 32.62 -8.33 -14.54
N ILE A 323 32.52 -9.60 -14.90
CA ILE A 323 33.68 -10.49 -15.07
C ILE A 323 34.53 -10.00 -16.25
N THR A 324 35.81 -9.76 -15.97
CA THR A 324 36.77 -9.29 -16.97
C THR A 324 37.52 -10.46 -17.63
N PRO A 325 38.07 -10.29 -18.85
CA PRO A 325 38.95 -11.28 -19.46
C PRO A 325 40.14 -11.68 -18.62
N GLU A 326 40.72 -10.75 -17.82
CA GLU A 326 41.85 -10.98 -16.91
C GLU A 326 41.41 -11.88 -15.74
N GLU A 327 40.28 -11.63 -15.14
CA GLU A 327 39.69 -12.48 -14.09
C GLU A 327 39.43 -13.88 -14.59
N ASN A 328 39.00 -14.04 -15.86
CA ASN A 328 38.79 -15.35 -16.46
C ASN A 328 40.04 -16.18 -16.70
N LYS A 329 41.23 -15.55 -16.65
CA LYS A 329 42.54 -16.23 -16.74
C LYS A 329 43.08 -16.70 -15.40
N LEU A 330 42.43 -16.31 -14.29
CA LEU A 330 42.84 -16.71 -12.94
C LEU A 330 42.68 -18.22 -12.73
N PRO A 331 43.38 -18.83 -11.76
CA PRO A 331 43.12 -20.21 -11.34
C PRO A 331 41.65 -20.46 -10.98
N ALA A 332 41.17 -21.68 -11.17
CA ALA A 332 39.76 -22.04 -11.04
C ALA A 332 39.18 -21.76 -9.65
N ASP A 333 39.98 -21.88 -8.59
CA ASP A 333 39.60 -21.56 -7.21
C ASP A 333 39.31 -20.06 -7.01
N ARG A 334 40.14 -19.20 -7.62
CA ARG A 334 39.94 -17.75 -7.61
C ARG A 334 38.73 -17.33 -8.43
N ARG A 335 38.58 -17.91 -9.62
CA ARG A 335 37.39 -17.66 -10.44
C ARG A 335 36.10 -18.11 -9.75
N ALA A 336 36.12 -19.26 -9.06
CA ALA A 336 34.96 -19.72 -8.31
C ALA A 336 34.50 -18.71 -7.23
N GLN A 337 35.43 -18.05 -6.56
CA GLN A 337 35.11 -17.00 -5.58
C GLN A 337 34.47 -15.77 -6.23
N ILE A 338 34.98 -15.34 -7.39
CA ILE A 338 34.40 -14.20 -8.16
C ILE A 338 33.00 -14.58 -8.65
N PHE A 339 32.86 -15.75 -9.28
CA PHE A 339 31.58 -16.21 -9.80
C PHE A 339 30.54 -16.42 -8.70
N GLN A 340 30.94 -16.86 -7.51
CA GLN A 340 30.06 -16.98 -6.36
C GLN A 340 29.42 -15.62 -5.98
N ILE A 341 30.20 -14.54 -5.96
CA ILE A 341 29.71 -13.20 -5.64
C ILE A 341 28.82 -12.67 -6.75
N GLU A 342 29.24 -12.81 -8.00
CA GLU A 342 28.51 -12.30 -9.15
C GLU A 342 27.16 -13.06 -9.35
N LEU A 343 27.13 -14.37 -9.14
CA LEU A 343 25.91 -15.17 -9.22
C LEU A 343 24.95 -14.88 -8.06
N TRP A 344 25.48 -14.60 -6.86
CA TRP A 344 24.64 -14.11 -5.76
C TRP A 344 23.96 -12.79 -6.12
N ARG A 345 24.73 -11.82 -6.64
CA ARG A 345 24.20 -10.53 -7.10
C ARG A 345 23.14 -10.70 -8.19
N LEU A 346 23.38 -11.58 -9.15
CA LEU A 346 22.44 -11.91 -10.21
C LEU A 346 21.13 -12.49 -9.63
N ALA A 347 21.21 -13.50 -8.77
CA ALA A 347 20.04 -14.18 -8.23
C ALA A 347 19.21 -13.26 -7.30
N ALA A 348 19.88 -12.51 -6.42
CA ALA A 348 19.22 -11.53 -5.57
C ALA A 348 18.59 -10.39 -6.40
N GLY A 349 19.34 -9.88 -7.39
CA GLY A 349 18.83 -8.86 -8.32
C GLY A 349 17.63 -9.36 -9.12
N HIS A 350 17.62 -10.63 -9.54
CA HIS A 350 16.48 -11.24 -10.23
C HIS A 350 15.25 -11.29 -9.31
N ALA A 351 15.38 -11.76 -8.06
CA ALA A 351 14.27 -11.80 -7.12
C ALA A 351 13.66 -10.41 -6.89
N MET A 352 14.50 -9.39 -6.69
CA MET A 352 14.09 -8.00 -6.50
C MET A 352 13.42 -7.40 -7.74
N GLN A 353 13.98 -7.67 -8.92
CA GLN A 353 13.46 -7.16 -10.19
C GLN A 353 12.08 -7.72 -10.49
N GLY A 354 11.81 -8.98 -10.16
CA GLY A 354 10.49 -9.59 -10.34
C GLY A 354 9.38 -8.82 -9.62
N ILE A 355 9.65 -8.35 -8.41
CA ILE A 355 8.72 -7.53 -7.62
C ILE A 355 8.48 -6.18 -8.30
N VAL A 356 9.55 -5.50 -8.75
CA VAL A 356 9.47 -4.20 -9.41
C VAL A 356 8.71 -4.30 -10.73
N ASP A 357 9.02 -5.31 -11.54
CA ASP A 357 8.34 -5.55 -12.82
C ASP A 357 6.85 -5.88 -12.62
N TYR A 358 6.52 -6.62 -11.57
CA TYR A 358 5.14 -6.99 -11.26
C TYR A 358 4.27 -5.77 -10.91
N VAL A 359 4.73 -4.89 -10.02
CA VAL A 359 3.98 -3.69 -9.67
C VAL A 359 3.93 -2.68 -10.81
N THR A 360 5.01 -2.59 -11.60
CA THR A 360 5.05 -1.75 -12.79
C THR A 360 3.99 -2.20 -13.81
N LEU A 361 3.92 -3.50 -14.08
CA LEU A 361 2.92 -4.08 -14.97
C LEU A 361 1.49 -3.83 -14.44
N ALA A 362 1.26 -4.06 -13.15
CA ALA A 362 -0.04 -3.85 -12.52
C ALA A 362 -0.49 -2.38 -12.55
N SER A 363 0.44 -1.42 -12.57
CA SER A 363 0.12 0.00 -12.63
C SER A 363 -0.37 0.48 -14.01
N VAL A 364 -0.08 -0.24 -15.09
CA VAL A 364 -0.39 0.18 -16.46
C VAL A 364 -1.89 0.43 -16.68
N PRO A 365 -2.82 -0.49 -16.38
CA PRO A 365 -4.25 -0.23 -16.58
C PRO A 365 -4.78 0.92 -15.72
N VAL A 366 -4.20 1.15 -14.53
CA VAL A 366 -4.58 2.25 -13.64
C VAL A 366 -4.17 3.60 -14.26
N GLN A 367 -2.93 3.70 -14.74
CA GLN A 367 -2.39 4.90 -15.40
C GLN A 367 -3.11 5.20 -16.70
N ASN A 368 -3.44 4.19 -17.51
CA ASN A 368 -4.22 4.34 -18.75
C ASN A 368 -5.62 4.92 -18.47
N ALA A 369 -6.22 4.56 -17.33
CA ALA A 369 -7.49 5.12 -16.87
C ALA A 369 -7.35 6.51 -16.21
N LYS A 370 -6.12 7.07 -16.12
CA LYS A 370 -5.79 8.34 -15.45
C LYS A 370 -6.16 8.36 -13.96
N ILE A 371 -6.15 7.19 -13.32
CA ILE A 371 -6.36 7.05 -11.89
C ILE A 371 -4.98 7.14 -11.19
N PRO A 372 -4.83 7.93 -10.12
CA PRO A 372 -3.63 7.93 -9.30
C PRO A 372 -3.27 6.53 -8.79
N VAL A 373 -2.00 6.17 -8.86
CA VAL A 373 -1.50 4.87 -8.40
C VAL A 373 -0.44 5.04 -7.32
N GLY A 374 -0.52 4.26 -6.26
CA GLY A 374 0.42 4.27 -5.15
C GLY A 374 0.89 2.87 -4.76
N ALA A 375 1.94 2.82 -3.98
CA ALA A 375 2.52 1.60 -3.43
C ALA A 375 2.81 1.76 -1.94
N ALA A 376 2.24 0.88 -1.12
CA ALA A 376 2.54 0.78 0.31
C ALA A 376 3.72 -0.18 0.53
N PHE A 377 4.65 0.21 1.40
CA PHE A 377 5.85 -0.57 1.65
C PHE A 377 6.48 -0.26 3.01
N PHE A 378 7.30 -1.19 3.49
CA PHE A 378 8.12 -0.97 4.67
C PHE A 378 9.39 -0.19 4.30
N PRO A 379 9.68 0.97 4.93
CA PRO A 379 10.88 1.76 4.63
C PRO A 379 12.21 1.02 4.79
N ASP A 380 12.23 -0.02 5.63
CA ASP A 380 13.38 -0.91 5.87
C ASP A 380 13.40 -2.16 4.97
N GLY A 381 12.38 -2.37 4.11
CA GLY A 381 12.23 -3.58 3.30
C GLY A 381 13.25 -3.74 2.16
N ASN A 382 14.00 -2.68 1.82
CA ASN A 382 15.05 -2.67 0.80
C ASN A 382 16.48 -2.74 1.37
N GLN A 383 16.62 -3.02 2.67
CA GLN A 383 17.94 -2.93 3.33
C GLN A 383 18.81 -4.14 3.07
N MET A 384 20.10 -3.87 2.95
CA MET A 384 21.14 -4.87 3.19
C MET A 384 21.28 -5.09 4.70
N VAL A 385 21.36 -6.36 5.12
CA VAL A 385 21.55 -6.77 6.50
C VAL A 385 22.77 -7.70 6.55
N GLY A 386 23.88 -7.21 7.06
CA GLY A 386 25.15 -7.92 6.98
C GLY A 386 25.58 -8.18 5.54
N ARG A 387 25.74 -9.46 5.15
CA ARG A 387 26.07 -9.88 3.78
C ARG A 387 24.84 -10.25 2.94
N GLY A 388 23.64 -10.12 3.50
CA GLY A 388 22.39 -10.47 2.84
C GLY A 388 21.46 -9.28 2.70
N TYR A 389 20.18 -9.59 2.53
CA TYR A 389 19.12 -8.61 2.38
C TYR A 389 17.96 -8.94 3.31
N ASP A 390 17.13 -7.95 3.63
CA ASP A 390 15.85 -8.19 4.27
C ASP A 390 15.04 -9.20 3.43
N SER A 391 14.43 -10.20 4.08
CA SER A 391 13.74 -11.30 3.40
C SER A 391 12.57 -10.87 2.53
N ARG A 392 12.02 -9.68 2.74
CA ARG A 392 10.96 -9.10 1.90
C ARG A 392 11.45 -8.73 0.51
N LEU A 393 12.75 -8.47 0.32
CA LEU A 393 13.38 -8.02 -0.94
C LEU A 393 12.62 -6.88 -1.61
N GLN A 394 12.04 -5.99 -0.79
CA GLN A 394 11.13 -4.94 -1.23
C GLN A 394 11.89 -3.70 -1.69
N MET A 395 12.41 -3.71 -2.91
CA MET A 395 13.20 -2.63 -3.50
C MET A 395 12.32 -1.44 -3.93
N TRP A 396 11.59 -0.86 -2.99
CA TRP A 396 10.66 0.26 -3.21
C TRP A 396 11.35 1.50 -3.83
N ASN A 397 12.64 1.70 -3.58
CA ASN A 397 13.45 2.76 -4.18
C ASN A 397 13.70 2.56 -5.69
N ARG A 398 13.30 1.42 -6.26
CA ARG A 398 13.31 1.12 -7.69
C ARG A 398 11.94 1.19 -8.34
N PHE A 399 10.88 1.45 -7.57
CA PHE A 399 9.55 1.66 -8.14
C PHE A 399 9.55 2.90 -9.05
N PRO A 400 8.79 2.90 -10.16
CA PRO A 400 8.65 4.08 -11.03
C PRO A 400 8.22 5.33 -10.24
N GLU A 401 8.73 6.50 -10.60
CA GLU A 401 8.35 7.79 -10.00
C GLU A 401 6.89 8.20 -10.34
N THR A 402 6.24 7.47 -11.23
CA THR A 402 4.80 7.61 -11.54
C THR A 402 3.89 6.91 -10.52
N ILE A 403 4.48 6.22 -9.55
CA ILE A 403 3.78 5.52 -8.45
C ILE A 403 4.03 6.28 -7.16
N ASP A 404 2.98 6.78 -6.52
CA ASP A 404 3.06 7.44 -5.22
C ASP A 404 3.59 6.49 -4.15
N ARG A 405 4.39 7.00 -3.24
CA ARG A 405 5.07 6.23 -2.21
C ARG A 405 4.36 6.35 -0.87
N TYR A 406 3.82 5.23 -0.39
CA TYR A 406 3.13 5.13 0.88
C TYR A 406 4.00 4.36 1.91
N PRO A 407 5.03 4.99 2.51
CA PRO A 407 5.86 4.35 3.51
C PRO A 407 5.07 4.05 4.78
N MET A 408 5.09 2.79 5.25
CA MET A 408 4.52 2.36 6.52
C MET A 408 5.44 2.77 7.69
N ALA A 409 5.34 4.02 8.11
CA ALA A 409 6.13 4.60 9.20
C ALA A 409 5.46 4.33 10.56
N TYR A 410 5.39 3.06 10.96
CA TYR A 410 4.55 2.60 12.07
C TYR A 410 5.13 2.80 13.48
N GLY A 411 6.31 3.37 13.63
CA GLY A 411 6.86 3.77 14.92
C GLY A 411 6.98 2.64 15.95
N THR A 412 7.72 1.57 15.63
CA THR A 412 7.85 0.41 16.53
C THR A 412 8.88 0.59 17.66
N CYS A 413 9.64 1.69 17.68
CA CYS A 413 10.71 1.95 18.67
C CYS A 413 10.24 2.71 19.91
N GLY A 414 8.97 3.06 20.02
CA GLY A 414 8.42 3.79 21.17
C GLY A 414 8.65 5.31 21.15
N LYS A 415 9.29 5.83 20.10
CA LYS A 415 9.61 7.25 19.94
C LYS A 415 9.21 7.74 18.55
N ASN A 416 9.04 9.06 18.40
CA ASN A 416 8.81 9.67 17.09
C ASN A 416 10.02 9.54 16.16
N ASP A 417 11.24 9.48 16.69
CA ASP A 417 12.46 9.43 15.88
C ASP A 417 12.43 8.34 14.82
N CYS A 418 12.02 7.11 15.15
CA CYS A 418 11.96 6.03 14.16
C CYS A 418 10.89 6.24 13.08
N ILE A 419 9.84 7.01 13.39
CA ILE A 419 8.84 7.43 12.40
C ILE A 419 9.48 8.44 11.45
N MET A 420 10.13 9.46 12.01
CA MET A 420 10.80 10.52 11.26
C MET A 420 11.93 9.95 10.40
N ASP A 421 12.75 9.05 10.94
CA ASP A 421 13.84 8.39 10.21
C ASP A 421 13.32 7.53 9.05
N SER A 422 12.17 6.84 9.26
CA SER A 422 11.50 6.08 8.21
C SER A 422 11.04 6.97 7.06
N ILE A 423 10.41 8.11 7.37
CA ILE A 423 9.96 9.10 6.39
C ILE A 423 11.16 9.72 5.68
N GLN A 424 12.17 10.18 6.43
CA GLN A 424 13.37 10.81 5.88
C GLN A 424 14.11 9.90 4.91
N ARG A 425 14.21 8.61 5.21
CA ARG A 425 14.81 7.60 4.33
C ARG A 425 14.14 7.57 2.96
N VAL A 426 12.81 7.59 2.94
CA VAL A 426 12.04 7.55 1.69
C VAL A 426 12.19 8.86 0.93
N LEU A 427 12.14 10.00 1.62
CA LEU A 427 12.34 11.32 1.02
C LEU A 427 13.72 11.45 0.36
N ASN A 428 14.77 10.97 1.03
CA ASN A 428 16.14 10.98 0.48
C ASN A 428 16.29 10.12 -0.78
N SER A 429 15.42 9.13 -0.97
CA SER A 429 15.44 8.22 -2.13
C SER A 429 14.46 8.65 -3.22
N SER A 430 13.65 9.70 -3.00
CA SER A 430 12.64 10.18 -3.93
C SER A 430 13.13 11.45 -4.63
N ARG A 431 13.11 11.47 -5.96
CA ARG A 431 13.44 12.69 -6.72
C ARG A 431 12.37 13.77 -6.55
N ASN A 432 11.12 13.35 -6.50
CA ASN A 432 9.98 14.20 -6.21
C ASN A 432 9.42 13.85 -4.81
N GLN A 433 9.53 14.78 -3.88
CA GLN A 433 9.09 14.57 -2.49
C GLN A 433 7.56 14.60 -2.36
N THR A 434 6.83 15.21 -3.31
CA THR A 434 5.36 15.31 -3.26
C THR A 434 4.66 13.96 -3.46
N ILE A 435 5.33 12.95 -4.01
CA ILE A 435 4.78 11.60 -4.14
C ILE A 435 4.86 10.79 -2.84
N VAL A 436 5.49 11.32 -1.79
CA VAL A 436 5.66 10.61 -0.50
C VAL A 436 4.49 10.94 0.43
N LYS A 437 3.66 9.93 0.69
CA LYS A 437 2.42 9.99 1.48
C LYS A 437 2.50 9.00 2.65
N PRO A 438 3.06 9.39 3.80
CA PRO A 438 3.30 8.46 4.90
C PRO A 438 2.02 7.81 5.44
N ILE A 439 2.13 6.51 5.79
CA ILE A 439 1.15 5.81 6.60
C ILE A 439 1.68 5.76 8.02
N ILE A 440 0.94 6.33 8.97
CA ILE A 440 1.27 6.25 10.41
C ILE A 440 0.25 5.39 11.13
N ALA A 441 0.64 4.83 12.27
CA ALA A 441 -0.22 3.96 13.06
C ALA A 441 -0.28 4.42 14.52
N GLY A 442 -1.46 4.41 15.11
CA GLY A 442 -1.67 4.83 16.48
C GLY A 442 -3.15 5.12 16.79
N ILE A 443 -3.39 5.69 17.95
CA ILE A 443 -4.71 6.13 18.42
C ILE A 443 -4.62 7.62 18.74
N TRP A 444 -5.70 8.37 18.50
CA TRP A 444 -5.78 9.78 18.84
C TRP A 444 -5.63 10.02 20.35
N GLN A 445 -4.78 10.96 20.72
CA GLN A 445 -4.57 11.45 22.10
C GLN A 445 -4.11 10.35 23.09
N GLN A 446 -3.80 9.17 22.61
CA GLN A 446 -3.38 8.04 23.46
C GLN A 446 -2.23 7.28 22.82
N SER A 447 -1.16 7.03 23.59
CA SER A 447 -0.12 6.08 23.20
C SER A 447 -0.65 4.65 23.23
N TYR A 448 -0.28 3.84 22.24
CA TYR A 448 -0.70 2.44 22.14
C TYR A 448 0.49 1.52 21.89
N GLY A 449 0.74 0.62 22.82
CA GLY A 449 1.95 -0.21 22.80
C GLY A 449 3.19 0.70 22.76
N ASN A 450 4.08 0.46 21.80
CA ASN A 450 5.29 1.28 21.62
C ASN A 450 5.07 2.46 20.65
N ARG A 451 3.83 2.91 20.40
CA ARG A 451 3.54 3.98 19.45
C ARG A 451 3.08 5.24 20.16
N PRO A 452 3.66 6.40 19.85
CA PRO A 452 3.15 7.69 20.29
C PRO A 452 1.72 7.91 19.78
N ALA A 453 0.96 8.79 20.44
CA ALA A 453 -0.37 9.19 19.99
C ALA A 453 -0.31 9.84 18.58
N LEU A 454 -1.37 9.66 17.76
CA LEU A 454 -1.40 10.16 16.37
C LEU A 454 -1.19 11.67 16.28
N ASP A 455 -1.82 12.43 17.16
CA ASP A 455 -1.67 13.90 17.19
C ASP A 455 -0.23 14.33 17.48
N VAL A 456 0.51 13.57 18.29
CA VAL A 456 1.93 13.79 18.56
C VAL A 456 2.78 13.47 17.33
N GLN A 457 2.53 12.32 16.67
CA GLN A 457 3.21 11.94 15.43
C GLN A 457 2.99 12.99 14.34
N MET A 458 1.74 13.40 14.11
CA MET A 458 1.37 14.39 13.08
C MET A 458 2.00 15.76 13.32
N ARG A 459 2.02 16.22 14.59
CA ARG A 459 2.66 17.48 14.96
C ARG A 459 4.13 17.48 14.56
N GLU A 460 4.84 16.41 14.84
CA GLU A 460 6.26 16.30 14.51
C GLU A 460 6.50 16.17 13.01
N ILE A 461 5.68 15.40 12.29
CA ILE A 461 5.76 15.31 10.81
C ILE A 461 5.59 16.71 10.21
N ARG A 462 4.61 17.48 10.66
CA ARG A 462 4.35 18.84 10.18
C ARG A 462 5.53 19.79 10.45
N GLN A 463 6.14 19.69 11.63
CA GLN A 463 7.29 20.52 11.99
C GLN A 463 8.55 20.17 11.19
N ARG A 464 8.80 18.87 10.99
CA ARG A 464 10.03 18.40 10.38
C ARG A 464 9.95 18.32 8.86
N PHE A 465 8.76 18.07 8.32
CA PHE A 465 8.50 17.89 6.88
C PHE A 465 7.29 18.72 6.41
N PRO A 466 7.38 20.04 6.42
CA PRO A 466 6.23 20.93 6.13
C PRO A 466 5.71 20.81 4.69
N TYR A 467 6.47 20.19 3.78
CA TYR A 467 6.07 19.90 2.41
C TYR A 467 5.26 18.59 2.27
N ILE A 468 5.17 17.76 3.31
CA ILE A 468 4.25 16.64 3.33
C ILE A 468 2.85 17.16 3.65
N THR A 469 1.98 17.17 2.63
CA THR A 469 0.60 17.65 2.74
C THR A 469 -0.44 16.53 2.71
N GLU A 470 0.00 15.29 2.49
CA GLU A 470 -0.85 14.11 2.45
C GLU A 470 -0.28 13.02 3.36
N LEU A 471 -1.11 12.42 4.18
CA LEU A 471 -0.78 11.25 5.01
C LEU A 471 -2.01 10.41 5.28
N SER A 472 -1.84 9.21 5.81
CA SER A 472 -2.95 8.35 6.19
C SER A 472 -2.70 7.58 7.48
N HIS A 473 -3.80 7.16 8.12
CA HIS A 473 -3.76 6.44 9.39
C HIS A 473 -4.17 4.98 9.22
N PHE A 474 -3.33 4.07 9.64
CA PHE A 474 -3.66 2.67 9.79
C PHE A 474 -4.15 2.43 11.22
N SER A 475 -5.41 2.13 11.46
CA SER A 475 -6.54 1.94 10.56
C SER A 475 -7.86 2.32 11.24
N TYR A 476 -9.00 2.25 10.53
CA TYR A 476 -10.34 2.47 11.09
C TYR A 476 -10.63 1.58 12.31
N SER A 477 -10.21 0.31 12.27
CA SER A 477 -10.36 -0.62 13.38
C SER A 477 -9.66 -0.19 14.68
N TRP A 478 -8.62 0.63 14.58
CA TRP A 478 -7.94 1.21 15.75
C TRP A 478 -8.65 2.44 16.29
N GLN A 479 -9.30 3.22 15.40
CA GLN A 479 -10.06 4.41 15.81
C GLN A 479 -11.45 4.05 16.33
N GLU A 480 -12.05 2.97 15.81
CA GLU A 480 -13.40 2.48 16.13
C GLU A 480 -13.36 0.97 16.44
N PRO A 481 -12.65 0.53 17.49
CA PRO A 481 -12.42 -0.91 17.73
C PRO A 481 -13.70 -1.67 18.09
N ALA A 482 -14.66 -1.04 18.76
CA ALA A 482 -15.96 -1.63 19.06
C ALA A 482 -16.79 -1.84 17.78
N SER A 483 -16.93 -0.79 16.98
CA SER A 483 -17.63 -0.84 15.69
C SER A 483 -17.03 -1.90 14.76
N ASP A 484 -15.70 -1.93 14.63
CA ASP A 484 -15.03 -2.91 13.77
C ASP A 484 -15.28 -4.36 14.21
N ARG A 485 -15.19 -4.63 15.52
CA ARG A 485 -15.47 -5.95 16.09
C ARG A 485 -16.91 -6.40 15.85
N ASP A 486 -17.88 -5.49 16.03
CA ASP A 486 -19.29 -5.81 15.90
C ASP A 486 -19.68 -6.03 14.44
N ARG A 487 -19.12 -5.24 13.53
CA ARG A 487 -19.24 -5.40 12.07
C ARG A 487 -18.67 -6.74 11.60
N LYS A 488 -17.46 -7.09 12.06
CA LYS A 488 -16.79 -8.36 11.73
C LYS A 488 -17.58 -9.58 12.19
N ALA A 489 -18.22 -9.49 13.35
CA ALA A 489 -18.98 -10.57 13.97
C ALA A 489 -20.47 -10.56 13.62
N CYS A 490 -20.95 -9.65 12.79
CA CYS A 490 -22.37 -9.41 12.51
C CYS A 490 -23.23 -9.21 13.77
N ARG A 491 -22.69 -8.56 14.78
CA ARG A 491 -23.36 -8.33 16.09
C ARG A 491 -24.02 -6.95 16.20
N LEU A 492 -24.18 -6.26 15.09
CA LEU A 492 -24.81 -4.94 15.07
C LEU A 492 -26.33 -5.10 15.20
N PRO A 493 -27.03 -4.21 15.95
CA PRO A 493 -28.48 -4.26 16.14
C PRO A 493 -29.29 -4.11 14.86
#